data_e5f5a9bea19f1fe779220a5f13280e42
#
_entry.id   e5f5a9bea19f1fe779220a5f13280e42
#
_cell.length_a   1.000
_cell.length_b   1.000
_cell.length_c   1.000
_cell.angle_alpha   90.00
_cell.angle_beta   90.00
_cell.angle_gamma   90.00
#
_symmetry.space_group_name_H-M   'P 1'
#
loop_
_entity.id
_entity.type
_entity.pdbx_description
1 polymer ?
#
loop_
_entity_poly.entity_id
_entity_poly.type
_entity_poly.pdbx_seq_one_letter_code
_entity_poly.pdbx_strand_id
1 'polypeptide(L)'
;VYVPKDMKYVDNTQHLYIDLKEGKQHLDGAKALQFLRFRYDDLGDIGRIQRQQTLMRSLMEQTLNPATLVRLPKILSVIQEYIDTNLSLEEIIALVGFASNITRENAQMLMLPGEFNTPATPNSPSYWMPSYEQINAMMAEHFDRGYQQENVWEAAPSSLRIAIQDSTERPEAVQALVDQLGTQGYSNVTISRDWEEPLEVTRIVAQQGDTKSAQELRRDLGFGELRTESTGSLESDITIQLGQDWLPSNQLKMQN
;
A
#
# COMPACT_ATOMS: atom_id res chain seq x y z
N VAL A 1 6.81 8.52 9.18
CA VAL A 1 5.51 7.92 8.87
C VAL A 1 4.43 8.98 8.97
N TYR A 2 3.44 8.92 8.08
CA TYR A 2 2.22 9.69 8.21
C TYR A 2 1.19 8.87 9.01
N VAL A 3 0.69 9.44 10.11
CA VAL A 3 -0.38 8.86 10.93
C VAL A 3 -1.71 9.41 10.42
N PRO A 4 -2.61 8.58 9.87
CA PRO A 4 -3.76 9.05 9.10
C PRO A 4 -4.87 9.70 9.93
N LYS A 5 -4.89 9.46 11.23
CA LYS A 5 -5.84 10.04 12.19
C LYS A 5 -5.33 9.93 13.61
N ASP A 6 -5.96 10.64 14.56
CA ASP A 6 -5.70 10.45 15.99
C ASP A 6 -5.99 8.99 16.38
N MET A 7 -4.98 8.29 16.88
CA MET A 7 -5.09 6.90 17.34
C MET A 7 -5.03 6.87 18.85
N LYS A 8 -6.18 6.65 19.48
CA LYS A 8 -6.30 6.50 20.94
C LYS A 8 -6.95 5.18 21.28
N TYR A 9 -6.28 4.39 22.10
CA TYR A 9 -6.81 3.12 22.58
C TYR A 9 -6.15 2.73 23.91
N VAL A 10 -6.94 2.21 24.84
CA VAL A 10 -6.46 1.75 26.13
C VAL A 10 -6.99 0.36 26.38
N ASP A 11 -6.10 -0.60 26.60
CA ASP A 11 -6.41 -1.94 27.04
C ASP A 11 -5.60 -2.25 28.31
N ASN A 12 -6.25 -2.19 29.44
CA ASN A 12 -5.62 -2.44 30.74
C ASN A 12 -5.27 -3.93 30.94
N THR A 13 -5.96 -4.84 30.24
CA THR A 13 -5.72 -6.28 30.33
C THR A 13 -4.40 -6.67 29.67
N GLN A 14 -4.11 -6.04 28.52
CA GLN A 14 -2.89 -6.28 27.76
C GLN A 14 -1.80 -5.23 28.02
N HIS A 15 -2.03 -4.29 28.93
CA HIS A 15 -1.16 -3.12 29.17
C HIS A 15 -0.81 -2.38 27.88
N LEU A 16 -1.80 -2.25 26.98
CA LEU A 16 -1.63 -1.59 25.70
C LEU A 16 -2.21 -0.17 25.74
N TYR A 17 -1.34 0.80 25.65
CA TYR A 17 -1.70 2.21 25.63
C TYR A 17 -1.25 2.79 24.29
N ILE A 18 -2.20 3.30 23.49
CA ILE A 18 -1.95 3.92 22.20
C ILE A 18 -2.42 5.36 22.29
N ASP A 19 -1.51 6.30 21.98
CA ASP A 19 -1.80 7.72 21.86
C ASP A 19 -0.87 8.32 20.80
N LEU A 20 -1.31 8.28 19.54
CA LEU A 20 -0.62 8.87 18.40
C LEU A 20 -1.51 9.96 17.80
N LYS A 21 -0.91 11.10 17.52
CA LYS A 21 -1.59 12.19 16.84
C LYS A 21 -1.54 12.01 15.34
N GLU A 22 -2.55 12.53 14.66
CA GLU A 22 -2.57 12.64 13.22
C GLU A 22 -1.38 13.46 12.69
N GLY A 23 -0.96 13.15 11.46
CA GLY A 23 0.04 13.91 10.72
C GLY A 23 1.39 13.21 10.58
N LYS A 24 2.29 13.86 9.86
CA LYS A 24 3.65 13.36 9.59
C LYS A 24 4.52 13.48 10.84
N GLN A 25 5.03 12.34 11.30
CA GLN A 25 5.85 12.31 12.50
C GLN A 25 6.91 11.21 12.46
N HIS A 26 7.94 11.43 13.27
CA HIS A 26 8.94 10.39 13.55
C HIS A 26 8.41 9.47 14.65
N LEU A 27 8.39 8.17 14.36
CA LEU A 27 8.01 7.15 15.35
C LEU A 27 9.29 6.49 15.87
N ASP A 28 9.49 6.55 17.18
CA ASP A 28 10.44 5.66 17.88
C ASP A 28 9.87 4.24 17.98
N GLY A 29 10.63 3.29 18.54
CA GLY A 29 10.20 1.90 18.63
C GLY A 29 8.87 1.73 19.39
N ALA A 30 8.64 2.49 20.46
CA ALA A 30 7.41 2.42 21.24
C ALA A 30 6.20 2.93 20.46
N LYS A 31 6.35 4.06 19.77
CA LYS A 31 5.31 4.63 18.92
C LYS A 31 5.07 3.79 17.66
N ALA A 32 6.12 3.23 17.07
CA ALA A 32 6.00 2.30 15.95
C ALA A 32 5.15 1.07 16.36
N LEU A 33 5.39 0.53 17.56
CA LEU A 33 4.59 -0.58 18.08
C LEU A 33 3.12 -0.18 18.29
N GLN A 34 2.86 1.03 18.80
CA GLN A 34 1.49 1.56 18.93
C GLN A 34 0.81 1.65 17.56
N PHE A 35 1.50 2.19 16.57
CA PHE A 35 0.99 2.32 15.19
C PHE A 35 0.63 0.97 14.57
N LEU A 36 1.49 -0.04 14.76
CA LEU A 36 1.28 -1.40 14.25
C LEU A 36 0.14 -2.16 14.96
N ARG A 37 -0.07 -1.88 16.25
CA ARG A 37 -1.04 -2.61 17.08
C ARG A 37 -2.42 -1.98 17.08
N PHE A 38 -2.59 -0.76 16.62
CA PHE A 38 -3.89 -0.11 16.56
C PHE A 38 -4.85 -0.86 15.63
N ARG A 39 -6.05 -1.15 16.11
CA ARG A 39 -7.10 -1.90 15.39
C ARG A 39 -8.48 -1.27 15.55
N TYR A 40 -8.56 -0.15 16.25
CA TYR A 40 -9.83 0.53 16.53
C TYR A 40 -10.14 1.55 15.44
N ASP A 41 -10.37 1.02 14.23
CA ASP A 41 -10.82 1.78 13.07
C ASP A 41 -11.83 0.96 12.23
N ASP A 42 -12.46 1.60 11.27
CA ASP A 42 -13.50 1.01 10.43
C ASP A 42 -12.97 -0.15 9.57
N LEU A 43 -11.66 -0.16 9.31
CA LEU A 43 -10.98 -1.20 8.52
C LEU A 43 -10.47 -2.37 9.38
N GLY A 44 -10.48 -2.26 10.71
CA GLY A 44 -10.08 -3.33 11.62
C GLY A 44 -8.71 -3.93 11.31
N ASP A 45 -8.67 -5.23 11.01
CA ASP A 45 -7.42 -5.96 10.70
C ASP A 45 -6.78 -5.52 9.38
N ILE A 46 -7.56 -5.10 8.40
CA ILE A 46 -7.03 -4.61 7.13
C ILE A 46 -6.30 -3.29 7.32
N GLY A 47 -6.88 -2.35 8.08
CA GLY A 47 -6.18 -1.12 8.46
C GLY A 47 -4.85 -1.40 9.17
N ARG A 48 -4.79 -2.47 9.97
CA ARG A 48 -3.53 -2.93 10.57
C ARG A 48 -2.53 -3.39 9.52
N ILE A 49 -2.93 -4.17 8.52
CA ILE A 49 -2.05 -4.63 7.41
C ILE A 49 -1.52 -3.42 6.64
N GLN A 50 -2.38 -2.47 6.30
CA GLN A 50 -1.98 -1.23 5.62
C GLN A 50 -0.95 -0.43 6.42
N ARG A 51 -1.14 -0.30 7.74
CA ARG A 51 -0.16 0.34 8.63
C ARG A 51 1.17 -0.41 8.69
N GLN A 52 1.14 -1.75 8.68
CA GLN A 52 2.35 -2.57 8.61
C GLN A 52 3.11 -2.32 7.30
N GLN A 53 2.42 -2.28 6.17
CA GLN A 53 3.04 -1.97 4.87
C GLN A 53 3.61 -0.54 4.86
N THR A 54 2.86 0.44 5.38
CA THR A 54 3.30 1.83 5.48
C THR A 54 4.56 1.98 6.33
N LEU A 55 4.61 1.32 7.50
CA LEU A 55 5.80 1.35 8.36
C LEU A 55 6.98 0.64 7.69
N MET A 56 6.76 -0.52 7.10
CA MET A 56 7.81 -1.28 6.40
C MET A 56 8.43 -0.45 5.28
N ARG A 57 7.60 0.23 4.50
CA ARG A 57 8.08 1.14 3.45
C ARG A 57 8.91 2.28 4.01
N SER A 58 8.45 2.94 5.08
CA SER A 58 9.20 4.01 5.72
C SER A 58 10.55 3.52 6.28
N LEU A 59 10.62 2.28 6.76
CA LEU A 59 11.87 1.66 7.18
C LEU A 59 12.80 1.41 5.99
N MET A 60 12.29 0.88 4.88
CA MET A 60 13.08 0.68 3.66
C MET A 60 13.66 2.00 3.16
N GLU A 61 12.88 3.06 3.10
CA GLU A 61 13.34 4.40 2.69
C GLU A 61 14.47 4.93 3.60
N GLN A 62 14.41 4.63 4.89
CA GLN A 62 15.48 5.03 5.83
C GLN A 62 16.72 4.14 5.74
N THR A 63 16.57 2.85 5.50
CA THR A 63 17.72 1.93 5.39
C THR A 63 18.55 2.16 4.14
N LEU A 64 17.95 2.68 3.07
CA LEU A 64 18.64 3.07 1.84
C LEU A 64 19.48 4.35 1.99
N ASN A 65 19.38 5.05 3.14
CA ASN A 65 20.19 6.23 3.41
C ASN A 65 21.64 5.82 3.77
N PRO A 66 22.67 6.38 3.10
CA PRO A 66 24.09 6.08 3.40
C PRO A 66 24.46 6.26 4.88
N ALA A 67 23.83 7.19 5.59
CA ALA A 67 24.04 7.40 7.02
C ALA A 67 23.60 6.18 7.88
N THR A 68 22.74 5.32 7.38
CA THR A 68 22.30 4.10 8.07
C THR A 68 23.36 3.01 7.99
N LEU A 69 24.15 2.96 6.92
CA LEU A 69 25.25 1.99 6.76
C LEU A 69 26.29 2.11 7.88
N VAL A 70 26.54 3.32 8.38
CA VAL A 70 27.43 3.55 9.53
C VAL A 70 26.90 2.90 10.81
N ARG A 71 25.59 2.72 10.91
CA ARG A 71 24.90 2.10 12.06
C ARG A 71 24.68 0.60 11.90
N LEU A 72 25.10 0.02 10.80
CA LEU A 72 24.91 -1.40 10.49
C LEU A 72 25.35 -2.35 11.60
N PRO A 73 26.53 -2.19 12.24
CA PRO A 73 26.95 -3.07 13.33
C PRO A 73 25.96 -3.08 14.51
N LYS A 74 25.38 -1.94 14.84
CA LYS A 74 24.35 -1.84 15.90
C LYS A 74 23.03 -2.49 15.47
N ILE A 75 22.64 -2.35 14.22
CA ILE A 75 21.45 -3.01 13.67
C ILE A 75 21.63 -4.52 13.72
N LEU A 76 22.79 -5.04 13.33
CA LEU A 76 23.11 -6.47 13.36
C LEU A 76 23.09 -7.02 14.79
N SER A 77 23.62 -6.29 15.78
CA SER A 77 23.55 -6.73 17.18
C SER A 77 22.10 -6.84 17.69
N VAL A 78 21.24 -5.91 17.30
CA VAL A 78 19.80 -5.97 17.65
C VAL A 78 19.13 -7.16 16.96
N ILE A 79 19.43 -7.42 15.69
CA ILE A 79 18.90 -8.59 14.98
C ILE A 79 19.28 -9.88 15.71
N GLN A 80 20.55 -10.03 16.11
CA GLN A 80 21.02 -11.22 16.82
C GLN A 80 20.40 -11.37 18.23
N GLU A 81 20.11 -10.27 18.89
CA GLU A 81 19.53 -10.28 20.26
C GLU A 81 18.04 -10.60 20.27
N TYR A 82 17.28 -10.11 19.28
CA TYR A 82 15.81 -10.15 19.32
C TYR A 82 15.17 -11.02 18.24
N ILE A 83 15.94 -11.54 17.27
CA ILE A 83 15.42 -12.37 16.19
C ILE A 83 16.01 -13.78 16.32
N ASP A 84 15.15 -14.76 16.55
CA ASP A 84 15.51 -16.17 16.46
C ASP A 84 15.52 -16.59 14.99
N THR A 85 16.70 -16.96 14.48
CA THR A 85 16.92 -17.32 13.07
C THR A 85 18.02 -18.36 12.96
N ASN A 86 17.92 -19.19 11.94
CA ASN A 86 18.98 -20.15 11.56
C ASN A 86 20.02 -19.56 10.60
N LEU A 87 19.93 -18.24 10.29
CA LEU A 87 20.91 -17.58 9.44
C LEU A 87 22.17 -17.24 10.23
N SER A 88 23.33 -17.53 9.64
CA SER A 88 24.63 -17.07 10.16
C SER A 88 24.78 -15.56 10.00
N LEU A 89 25.73 -14.99 10.71
CA LEU A 89 26.04 -13.56 10.61
C LEU A 89 26.47 -13.18 9.20
N GLU A 90 27.27 -14.04 8.54
CA GLU A 90 27.71 -13.85 7.16
C GLU A 90 26.53 -13.81 6.19
N GLU A 91 25.55 -14.70 6.36
CA GLU A 91 24.34 -14.73 5.54
C GLU A 91 23.48 -13.49 5.78
N ILE A 92 23.35 -13.03 7.02
CA ILE A 92 22.63 -11.78 7.34
C ILE A 92 23.32 -10.58 6.66
N ILE A 93 24.66 -10.50 6.72
CA ILE A 93 25.43 -9.43 6.06
C ILE A 93 25.22 -9.50 4.53
N ALA A 94 25.24 -10.68 3.94
CA ALA A 94 24.99 -10.86 2.52
C ALA A 94 23.59 -10.41 2.13
N LEU A 95 22.56 -10.74 2.94
CA LEU A 95 21.18 -10.27 2.75
C LEU A 95 21.07 -8.76 2.87
N VAL A 96 21.77 -8.12 3.81
CA VAL A 96 21.81 -6.64 3.91
C VAL A 96 22.44 -6.04 2.66
N GLY A 97 23.54 -6.63 2.17
CA GLY A 97 24.16 -6.23 0.90
C GLY A 97 23.23 -6.36 -0.29
N PHE A 98 22.46 -7.43 -0.36
CA PHE A 98 21.42 -7.60 -1.37
C PHE A 98 20.30 -6.56 -1.20
N ALA A 99 19.80 -6.38 0.02
CA ALA A 99 18.73 -5.44 0.33
C ALA A 99 19.09 -3.99 0.02
N SER A 100 20.38 -3.63 0.08
CA SER A 100 20.86 -2.29 -0.27
C SER A 100 20.67 -1.93 -1.75
N ASN A 101 20.44 -2.92 -2.62
CA ASN A 101 20.14 -2.75 -4.03
C ASN A 101 18.64 -2.75 -4.33
N ILE A 102 17.81 -3.01 -3.33
CA ILE A 102 16.35 -2.95 -3.49
C ILE A 102 15.93 -1.48 -3.45
N THR A 103 15.36 -1.01 -4.56
CA THR A 103 14.73 0.29 -4.62
C THR A 103 13.24 0.18 -4.30
N ARG A 104 12.59 1.31 -4.09
CA ARG A 104 11.14 1.36 -3.82
C ARG A 104 10.33 0.74 -4.98
N GLU A 105 10.80 0.94 -6.20
CA GLU A 105 10.18 0.44 -7.42
C GLU A 105 10.29 -1.09 -7.55
N ASN A 106 11.34 -1.67 -6.95
CA ASN A 106 11.61 -3.11 -6.99
C ASN A 106 10.99 -3.87 -5.82
N ALA A 107 10.45 -3.16 -4.81
CA ALA A 107 9.81 -3.78 -3.66
C ALA A 107 8.29 -3.78 -3.81
N GLN A 108 7.70 -4.96 -3.86
CA GLN A 108 6.26 -5.14 -3.97
C GLN A 108 5.70 -5.74 -2.68
N MET A 109 4.59 -5.21 -2.20
CA MET A 109 3.88 -5.71 -1.02
C MET A 109 2.47 -6.07 -1.44
N LEU A 110 2.22 -7.37 -1.52
CA LEU A 110 0.96 -7.92 -1.99
C LEU A 110 0.12 -8.40 -0.81
N MET A 111 -1.17 -8.13 -0.85
CA MET A 111 -2.15 -8.80 -0.01
C MET A 111 -2.77 -9.94 -0.81
N LEU A 112 -2.98 -11.09 -0.17
CA LEU A 112 -3.69 -12.20 -0.82
C LEU A 112 -5.08 -11.75 -1.26
N PRO A 113 -5.43 -11.88 -2.55
CA PRO A 113 -6.73 -11.50 -3.06
C PRO A 113 -7.88 -12.25 -2.39
N GLY A 114 -8.97 -11.56 -2.14
CA GLY A 114 -10.14 -12.11 -1.48
C GLY A 114 -11.19 -11.06 -1.21
N GLU A 115 -12.17 -11.42 -0.39
CA GLU A 115 -13.27 -10.54 0.01
C GLU A 115 -13.69 -10.84 1.46
N PHE A 116 -14.40 -9.93 2.09
CA PHE A 116 -14.99 -10.21 3.40
C PHE A 116 -16.18 -11.15 3.25
N ASN A 117 -16.27 -12.14 4.14
CA ASN A 117 -17.50 -12.92 4.24
C ASN A 117 -18.65 -12.03 4.70
N THR A 118 -19.87 -12.37 4.26
CA THR A 118 -21.09 -11.74 4.81
C THR A 118 -21.38 -12.36 6.19
N PRO A 119 -21.30 -11.59 7.29
CA PRO A 119 -21.58 -12.12 8.62
C PRO A 119 -23.03 -12.59 8.70
N ALA A 120 -23.28 -13.75 9.28
CA ALA A 120 -24.61 -14.31 9.46
C ALA A 120 -25.49 -13.46 10.43
N THR A 121 -24.83 -12.77 11.39
CA THR A 121 -25.45 -11.84 12.33
C THR A 121 -24.51 -10.65 12.57
N PRO A 122 -25.00 -9.49 13.08
CA PRO A 122 -24.17 -8.32 13.36
C PRO A 122 -22.97 -8.59 14.31
N ASN A 123 -23.07 -9.63 15.15
CA ASN A 123 -22.04 -10.02 16.10
C ASN A 123 -21.20 -11.24 15.66
N SER A 124 -21.44 -11.76 14.45
CA SER A 124 -20.65 -12.85 13.90
C SER A 124 -19.27 -12.33 13.49
N PRO A 125 -18.21 -13.14 13.66
CA PRO A 125 -16.88 -12.77 13.18
C PRO A 125 -16.88 -12.53 11.68
N SER A 126 -16.16 -11.50 11.25
CA SER A 126 -15.83 -11.26 9.87
C SER A 126 -14.47 -11.89 9.54
N TYR A 127 -14.40 -12.59 8.41
CA TYR A 127 -13.18 -13.24 7.92
C TYR A 127 -12.87 -12.76 6.51
N TRP A 128 -11.58 -12.67 6.21
CA TRP A 128 -11.10 -12.51 4.84
C TRP A 128 -11.12 -13.87 4.15
N MET A 129 -11.96 -14.00 3.13
CA MET A 129 -12.12 -15.23 2.35
C MET A 129 -11.21 -15.16 1.11
N PRO A 130 -10.13 -15.95 1.05
CA PRO A 130 -9.20 -15.87 -0.08
C PRO A 130 -9.84 -16.36 -1.38
N SER A 131 -9.57 -15.64 -2.47
CA SER A 131 -9.91 -16.05 -3.83
C SER A 131 -8.76 -16.87 -4.42
N TYR A 132 -8.89 -18.18 -4.48
CA TYR A 132 -7.84 -19.06 -5.00
C TYR A 132 -7.53 -18.81 -6.48
N GLU A 133 -8.50 -18.40 -7.28
CA GLU A 133 -8.32 -18.06 -8.68
C GLU A 133 -7.41 -16.82 -8.82
N GLN A 134 -7.74 -15.75 -8.13
CA GLN A 134 -6.94 -14.51 -8.13
C GLN A 134 -5.55 -14.72 -7.49
N ILE A 135 -5.45 -15.58 -6.46
CA ILE A 135 -4.16 -15.94 -5.86
C ILE A 135 -3.28 -16.67 -6.89
N ASN A 136 -3.82 -17.61 -7.65
CA ASN A 136 -3.06 -18.30 -8.67
C ASN A 136 -2.57 -17.36 -9.77
N ALA A 137 -3.41 -16.41 -10.20
CA ALA A 137 -3.02 -15.39 -11.16
C ALA A 137 -1.88 -14.50 -10.60
N MET A 138 -2.03 -14.02 -9.37
CA MET A 138 -1.00 -13.25 -8.67
C MET A 138 0.31 -14.04 -8.52
N MET A 139 0.24 -15.32 -8.17
CA MET A 139 1.42 -16.19 -8.05
C MET A 139 2.12 -16.39 -9.38
N ALA A 140 1.37 -16.53 -10.48
CA ALA A 140 1.94 -16.65 -11.82
C ALA A 140 2.64 -15.34 -12.25
N GLU A 141 2.06 -14.20 -11.93
CA GLU A 141 2.61 -12.90 -12.31
C GLU A 141 3.88 -12.54 -11.52
N HIS A 142 3.88 -12.77 -10.20
CA HIS A 142 4.93 -12.23 -9.32
C HIS A 142 5.97 -13.25 -8.86
N PHE A 143 5.69 -14.55 -8.96
CA PHE A 143 6.57 -15.59 -8.38
C PHE A 143 7.01 -16.67 -9.37
N ASP A 144 6.71 -16.53 -10.65
CA ASP A 144 6.92 -17.58 -11.67
C ASP A 144 6.39 -18.98 -11.24
N ARG A 145 5.43 -18.99 -10.32
CA ARG A 145 4.84 -20.19 -9.73
C ARG A 145 3.33 -20.09 -9.80
N GLY A 146 2.78 -20.58 -10.85
CA GLY A 146 1.34 -20.76 -11.03
C GLY A 146 1.09 -21.78 -12.11
N TYR A 147 -0.09 -22.36 -12.14
CA TYR A 147 -0.54 -23.05 -13.33
C TYR A 147 -0.60 -22.00 -14.44
N GLN A 148 0.18 -22.21 -15.50
CA GLN A 148 0.04 -21.42 -16.73
C GLN A 148 -1.36 -21.71 -17.30
N GLN A 149 -2.34 -21.01 -16.76
CA GLN A 149 -3.55 -20.81 -17.52
C GLN A 149 -3.23 -19.70 -18.51
N GLU A 150 -3.31 -20.04 -19.80
CA GLU A 150 -3.08 -19.10 -20.92
C GLU A 150 -4.07 -17.90 -20.94
N ASN A 151 -4.89 -17.74 -19.93
CA ASN A 151 -5.76 -16.61 -19.72
C ASN A 151 -5.10 -15.65 -18.72
N VAL A 152 -4.08 -14.94 -19.16
CA VAL A 152 -3.70 -13.68 -18.52
C VAL A 152 -4.94 -12.78 -18.56
N TRP A 153 -5.47 -12.45 -17.41
CA TRP A 153 -6.59 -11.53 -17.28
C TRP A 153 -6.19 -10.18 -17.89
N GLU A 154 -6.52 -9.97 -19.16
CA GLU A 154 -6.70 -8.64 -19.70
C GLU A 154 -8.12 -8.23 -19.30
N ALA A 155 -8.27 -7.68 -18.11
CA ALA A 155 -9.54 -7.10 -17.71
C ALA A 155 -9.84 -5.97 -18.69
N ALA A 156 -10.96 -6.06 -19.40
CA ALA A 156 -11.37 -4.94 -20.25
C ALA A 156 -11.47 -3.67 -19.38
N PRO A 157 -11.09 -2.48 -19.87
CA PRO A 157 -11.16 -1.23 -19.11
C PRO A 157 -12.49 -1.05 -18.38
N SER A 158 -13.61 -1.45 -19.01
CA SER A 158 -14.96 -1.38 -18.46
C SER A 158 -15.23 -2.33 -17.28
N SER A 159 -14.41 -3.37 -17.08
CA SER A 159 -14.59 -4.33 -15.98
C SER A 159 -13.73 -4.01 -14.76
N LEU A 160 -12.69 -3.19 -14.91
CA LEU A 160 -11.81 -2.79 -13.82
C LEU A 160 -12.53 -1.91 -12.81
N ARG A 161 -12.50 -2.30 -11.55
CA ARG A 161 -13.02 -1.50 -10.44
C ARG A 161 -11.94 -0.50 -10.03
N ILE A 162 -12.16 0.76 -10.33
CA ILE A 162 -11.23 1.84 -10.01
C ILE A 162 -11.81 2.66 -8.86
N ALA A 163 -11.02 2.84 -7.79
CA ALA A 163 -11.34 3.78 -6.73
C ALA A 163 -10.45 5.02 -6.83
N ILE A 164 -11.01 6.19 -6.58
CA ILE A 164 -10.25 7.45 -6.48
C ILE A 164 -10.26 7.87 -5.01
N GLN A 165 -9.08 8.14 -4.47
CA GLN A 165 -8.84 8.73 -3.16
C GLN A 165 -8.19 10.09 -3.36
N ASP A 166 -8.87 11.16 -2.95
CA ASP A 166 -8.36 12.53 -3.13
C ASP A 166 -7.39 12.92 -2.01
N SER A 167 -6.24 13.49 -2.36
CA SER A 167 -5.33 14.16 -1.43
C SER A 167 -5.14 15.63 -1.76
N THR A 168 -5.89 16.15 -2.74
CA THR A 168 -5.73 17.51 -3.24
C THR A 168 -6.67 18.51 -2.57
N GLU A 169 -7.69 18.00 -1.85
CA GLU A 169 -8.78 18.79 -1.27
C GLU A 169 -9.57 19.60 -2.33
N ARG A 170 -9.64 19.07 -3.58
CA ARG A 170 -10.30 19.73 -4.71
C ARG A 170 -11.28 18.80 -5.42
N PRO A 171 -12.56 18.81 -5.04
CA PRO A 171 -13.59 17.97 -5.65
C PRO A 171 -13.71 18.13 -7.18
N GLU A 172 -13.44 19.32 -7.69
CA GLU A 172 -13.42 19.59 -9.13
C GLU A 172 -12.32 18.82 -9.88
N ALA A 173 -11.17 18.59 -9.23
CA ALA A 173 -10.08 17.82 -9.81
C ALA A 173 -10.45 16.32 -9.87
N VAL A 174 -11.11 15.82 -8.85
CA VAL A 174 -11.65 14.44 -8.81
C VAL A 174 -12.66 14.23 -9.92
N GLN A 175 -13.62 15.16 -10.08
CA GLN A 175 -14.63 15.05 -11.13
C GLN A 175 -14.02 15.07 -12.53
N ALA A 176 -13.05 15.94 -12.78
CA ALA A 176 -12.32 15.97 -14.05
C ALA A 176 -11.60 14.66 -14.35
N LEU A 177 -11.05 14.00 -13.34
CA LEU A 177 -10.44 12.68 -13.49
C LEU A 177 -11.48 11.60 -13.82
N VAL A 178 -12.63 11.60 -13.13
CA VAL A 178 -13.75 10.68 -13.43
C VAL A 178 -14.20 10.82 -14.87
N ASP A 179 -14.37 12.07 -15.34
CA ASP A 179 -14.79 12.35 -16.72
C ASP A 179 -13.75 11.87 -17.74
N GLN A 180 -12.45 12.07 -17.48
CA GLN A 180 -11.38 11.57 -18.32
C GLN A 180 -11.36 10.04 -18.39
N LEU A 181 -11.44 9.36 -17.26
CA LEU A 181 -11.51 7.90 -17.19
C LEU A 181 -12.70 7.36 -17.98
N GLY A 182 -13.87 8.01 -17.84
CA GLY A 182 -15.07 7.67 -18.63
C GLY A 182 -14.85 7.76 -20.14
N THR A 183 -14.13 8.79 -20.63
CA THR A 183 -13.82 8.94 -22.07
C THR A 183 -12.85 7.88 -22.59
N GLN A 184 -12.02 7.30 -21.70
CA GLN A 184 -11.07 6.23 -22.00
C GLN A 184 -11.67 4.82 -21.85
N GLY A 185 -12.96 4.72 -21.49
CA GLY A 185 -13.68 3.44 -21.41
C GLY A 185 -13.69 2.80 -20.02
N TYR A 186 -13.15 3.47 -19.01
CA TYR A 186 -13.24 3.01 -17.61
C TYR A 186 -14.58 3.45 -17.01
N SER A 187 -15.53 2.54 -16.96
CA SER A 187 -16.92 2.85 -16.55
C SER A 187 -17.21 2.50 -15.08
N ASN A 188 -16.38 1.70 -14.45
CA ASN A 188 -16.58 1.26 -13.07
C ASN A 188 -15.66 2.05 -12.12
N VAL A 189 -15.92 3.35 -12.02
CA VAL A 189 -15.14 4.29 -11.21
C VAL A 189 -15.94 4.73 -10.00
N THR A 190 -15.36 4.63 -8.81
CA THR A 190 -15.96 5.05 -7.55
C THR A 190 -15.07 6.07 -6.85
N ILE A 191 -15.66 7.08 -6.23
CA ILE A 191 -14.94 7.98 -5.33
C ILE A 191 -14.98 7.35 -3.95
N SER A 192 -13.81 7.01 -3.43
CA SER A 192 -13.63 6.42 -2.12
C SER A 192 -13.32 7.52 -1.08
N ARG A 193 -13.04 7.10 0.16
CA ARG A 193 -12.61 8.01 1.21
C ARG A 193 -11.32 8.74 0.79
N ASP A 194 -11.21 10.02 1.11
CA ASP A 194 -10.04 10.83 0.82
C ASP A 194 -8.75 10.22 1.38
N TRP A 195 -7.66 10.46 0.67
CA TRP A 195 -6.34 10.10 1.14
C TRP A 195 -5.77 11.23 2.00
N GLU A 196 -5.52 10.93 3.27
CA GLU A 196 -5.24 11.95 4.29
C GLU A 196 -3.80 12.52 4.18
N GLU A 197 -2.85 11.75 3.60
CA GLU A 197 -1.49 12.25 3.35
C GLU A 197 -1.46 13.09 2.06
N PRO A 198 -1.10 14.38 2.10
CA PRO A 198 -0.94 15.18 0.89
C PRO A 198 0.13 14.57 -0.04
N LEU A 199 -0.23 14.35 -1.30
CA LEU A 199 0.66 13.74 -2.29
C LEU A 199 1.09 14.79 -3.32
N GLU A 200 2.40 14.90 -3.55
CA GLU A 200 2.97 15.68 -4.65
C GLU A 200 2.72 14.98 -5.99
N VAL A 201 2.83 13.64 -6.02
CA VAL A 201 2.67 12.80 -7.19
C VAL A 201 1.54 11.80 -6.96
N THR A 202 0.65 11.70 -7.93
CA THR A 202 -0.43 10.71 -7.97
C THR A 202 0.14 9.30 -7.92
N ARG A 203 -0.49 8.42 -7.13
CA ARG A 203 -0.14 7.00 -7.05
C ARG A 203 -1.22 6.17 -7.71
N ILE A 204 -0.82 5.30 -8.62
CA ILE A 204 -1.69 4.30 -9.23
C ILE A 204 -1.36 2.97 -8.56
N VAL A 205 -2.24 2.54 -7.67
CA VAL A 205 -2.03 1.41 -6.78
C VAL A 205 -2.71 0.18 -7.36
N ALA A 206 -1.91 -0.81 -7.79
CA ALA A 206 -2.39 -2.15 -8.12
C ALA A 206 -2.74 -2.86 -6.81
N GLN A 207 -3.99 -2.78 -6.40
CA GLN A 207 -4.45 -3.17 -5.07
C GLN A 207 -4.35 -4.68 -4.82
N GLN A 208 -4.61 -5.48 -5.86
CA GLN A 208 -4.58 -6.95 -5.81
C GLN A 208 -3.43 -7.57 -6.63
N GLY A 209 -2.46 -6.75 -7.03
CA GLY A 209 -1.27 -7.20 -7.75
C GLY A 209 -1.39 -7.20 -9.27
N ASP A 210 -2.51 -6.81 -9.86
CA ASP A 210 -2.64 -6.64 -11.31
C ASP A 210 -1.85 -5.41 -11.78
N THR A 211 -0.55 -5.63 -11.94
CA THR A 211 0.37 -4.58 -12.40
C THR A 211 0.19 -4.25 -13.87
N LYS A 212 -0.30 -5.20 -14.67
CA LYS A 212 -0.49 -5.00 -16.11
C LYS A 212 -1.60 -3.99 -16.39
N SER A 213 -2.78 -4.21 -15.83
CA SER A 213 -3.91 -3.27 -15.95
C SER A 213 -3.57 -1.90 -15.35
N ALA A 214 -2.82 -1.87 -14.24
CA ALA A 214 -2.39 -0.61 -13.64
C ALA A 214 -1.35 0.14 -14.51
N GLN A 215 -0.47 -0.57 -15.23
CA GLN A 215 0.44 0.03 -16.22
C GLN A 215 -0.31 0.59 -17.42
N GLU A 216 -1.34 -0.11 -17.91
CA GLU A 216 -2.19 0.37 -18.99
C GLU A 216 -2.95 1.63 -18.58
N LEU A 217 -3.58 1.61 -17.41
CA LEU A 217 -4.25 2.79 -16.86
C LEU A 217 -3.29 3.98 -16.71
N ARG A 218 -2.07 3.76 -16.20
CA ARG A 218 -1.04 4.81 -16.09
C ARG A 218 -0.68 5.38 -17.46
N ARG A 219 -0.54 4.52 -18.47
CA ARG A 219 -0.23 4.95 -19.85
C ARG A 219 -1.36 5.82 -20.42
N ASP A 220 -2.61 5.42 -20.19
CA ASP A 220 -3.79 6.13 -20.67
C ASP A 220 -3.96 7.49 -19.96
N LEU A 221 -3.65 7.55 -18.66
CA LEU A 221 -3.66 8.80 -17.89
C LEU A 221 -2.49 9.72 -18.26
N GLY A 222 -1.31 9.16 -18.59
CA GLY A 222 -0.11 9.91 -18.94
C GLY A 222 0.67 10.48 -17.74
N PHE A 223 0.30 10.16 -16.49
CA PHE A 223 0.94 10.65 -15.27
C PHE A 223 0.84 9.64 -14.12
N GLY A 224 1.45 9.96 -12.99
CA GLY A 224 1.40 9.18 -11.77
C GLY A 224 2.47 8.09 -11.66
N GLU A 225 2.67 7.58 -10.46
CA GLU A 225 3.59 6.51 -10.13
C GLU A 225 2.83 5.20 -9.91
N LEU A 226 3.31 4.12 -10.54
CA LEU A 226 2.78 2.79 -10.29
C LEU A 226 3.24 2.28 -8.92
N ARG A 227 2.30 1.70 -8.18
CA ARG A 227 2.54 1.04 -6.88
C ARG A 227 1.87 -0.32 -6.86
N THR A 228 2.62 -1.34 -6.51
CA THR A 228 2.07 -2.67 -6.25
C THR A 228 2.01 -2.86 -4.74
N GLU A 229 0.86 -2.52 -4.18
CA GLU A 229 0.65 -2.52 -2.72
C GLU A 229 -0.84 -2.54 -2.41
N SER A 230 -1.19 -2.79 -1.13
CA SER A 230 -2.59 -2.89 -0.68
C SER A 230 -2.97 -1.73 0.24
N THR A 231 -2.52 -0.51 -0.11
CA THR A 231 -2.76 0.70 0.69
C THR A 231 -3.97 1.52 0.25
N GLY A 232 -4.58 1.19 -0.89
CA GLY A 232 -5.75 1.86 -1.43
C GLY A 232 -7.08 1.30 -0.91
N SER A 233 -8.13 1.49 -1.69
CA SER A 233 -9.46 0.95 -1.41
C SER A 233 -9.49 -0.56 -1.67
N LEU A 234 -9.95 -1.33 -0.69
CA LEU A 234 -9.98 -2.79 -0.77
C LEU A 234 -11.02 -3.33 -1.77
N GLU A 235 -12.02 -2.52 -2.08
CA GLU A 235 -13.10 -2.90 -2.99
C GLU A 235 -12.75 -2.65 -4.47
N SER A 236 -11.56 -2.07 -4.73
CA SER A 236 -11.07 -1.78 -6.07
C SER A 236 -9.97 -2.75 -6.51
N ASP A 237 -9.82 -2.93 -7.80
CA ASP A 237 -8.69 -3.61 -8.42
C ASP A 237 -7.50 -2.65 -8.51
N ILE A 238 -7.79 -1.39 -8.83
CA ILE A 238 -6.82 -0.30 -8.89
C ILE A 238 -7.35 0.89 -8.07
N THR A 239 -6.49 1.48 -7.25
CA THR A 239 -6.79 2.74 -6.55
C THR A 239 -5.92 3.86 -7.11
N ILE A 240 -6.53 4.97 -7.49
CA ILE A 240 -5.83 6.21 -7.85
C ILE A 240 -5.83 7.11 -6.61
N GLN A 241 -4.67 7.28 -5.97
CA GLN A 241 -4.47 8.26 -4.91
C GLN A 241 -4.00 9.56 -5.57
N LEU A 242 -4.94 10.48 -5.74
CA LEU A 242 -4.77 11.69 -6.55
C LEU A 242 -3.85 12.69 -5.86
N GLY A 243 -2.77 13.09 -6.53
CA GLY A 243 -1.78 14.05 -6.04
C GLY A 243 -1.85 15.42 -6.73
N GLN A 244 -0.97 16.32 -6.30
CA GLN A 244 -0.89 17.69 -6.79
C GLN A 244 -0.46 17.79 -8.27
N ASP A 245 0.21 16.76 -8.81
CA ASP A 245 0.65 16.69 -10.21
C ASP A 245 -0.52 16.68 -11.21
N TRP A 246 -1.71 16.26 -10.79
CA TRP A 246 -2.93 16.31 -11.59
C TRP A 246 -3.47 17.73 -11.80
N LEU A 247 -3.13 18.67 -10.95
CA LEU A 247 -3.70 20.02 -10.99
C LEU A 247 -3.18 20.80 -12.20
N PRO A 248 -4.03 21.58 -12.91
CA PRO A 248 -3.67 22.26 -14.15
C PRO A 248 -2.43 23.16 -14.05
N SER A 249 -2.19 23.77 -12.87
CA SER A 249 -1.01 24.61 -12.61
C SER A 249 0.30 23.83 -12.61
N ASN A 250 0.27 22.50 -12.42
CA ASN A 250 1.44 21.64 -12.35
C ASN A 250 1.65 20.85 -13.65
N GLN A 251 0.59 20.56 -14.41
CA GLN A 251 0.70 19.91 -15.72
C GLN A 251 1.50 20.74 -16.73
N LEU A 252 1.41 22.07 -16.67
CA LEU A 252 2.21 22.97 -17.51
C LEU A 252 3.71 22.96 -17.20
N LYS A 253 4.11 22.50 -16.00
CA LYS A 253 5.53 22.40 -15.60
C LYS A 253 6.19 21.09 -16.01
N MET A 254 5.40 20.06 -16.29
CA MET A 254 5.91 18.73 -16.69
C MET A 254 6.10 18.60 -18.21
N GLN A 255 5.59 19.56 -19.00
CA GLN A 255 5.72 19.57 -20.47
C GLN A 255 6.89 20.43 -20.97
N ASN A 256 7.65 21.05 -20.11
CA ASN A 256 8.88 21.81 -20.38
C ASN A 256 10.10 21.13 -19.74
#